data_ad726dd07f9c22145a96547d6a605a0c
#
_entry.id   ad726dd07f9c22145a96547d6a605a0c
#
_cell.length_a   1.000
_cell.length_b   1.000
_cell.length_c   1.000
_cell.angle_alpha   90.00
_cell.angle_beta   90.00
_cell.angle_gamma   90.00
#
_symmetry.space_group_name_H-M   'P 1'
#
loop_
_entity.id
_entity.type
_entity.pdbx_description
1 polymer ?
#
loop_
_entity_poly.entity_id
_entity_poly.type
_entity_poly.pdbx_seq_one_letter_code
_entity_poly.pdbx_strand_id
1 'polypeptide(L)'
;MKSVIAALAVLAAIPAPGLAAPAKDDPAALAAASARLDALDKRITRLEDANAVEIVQRTYGFFVDKAQWTKLSQLFSKDATLEIGGRGVFVGRERVLEYMQKAFGPDGPKEGSIINHMQFQPIADIDPDGLHAKQRMRAFVMSNGGWGIPLYENEYVKEDGVWKISKLHGPFTMYTGWDGWAKSVIPNTRPDSFLPPPDLPPTVVYLTYPSYYIVPFHYPNPVTGKPWKPLSQEAGAYASPSQVSLNNPAP
;
A
#
# COMPACT_ATOMS: atom_id res chain seq x y z
N MET A 1 -63.28 -37.31 28.06
CA MET A 1 -62.41 -38.37 27.52
C MET A 1 -61.72 -37.81 26.33
N LYS A 2 -60.46 -37.37 26.48
CA LYS A 2 -59.58 -36.95 25.35
C LYS A 2 -58.28 -37.66 25.56
N SER A 3 -58.01 -38.63 24.68
CA SER A 3 -56.77 -39.39 24.66
C SER A 3 -55.65 -38.53 24.06
N VAL A 4 -54.56 -38.36 24.82
CA VAL A 4 -53.34 -37.76 24.35
C VAL A 4 -52.40 -38.88 23.86
N ILE A 5 -52.10 -38.92 22.57
CA ILE A 5 -51.15 -39.84 21.97
C ILE A 5 -49.76 -39.19 22.11
N ALA A 6 -48.91 -39.79 22.95
CA ALA A 6 -47.50 -39.41 23.05
C ALA A 6 -46.72 -40.08 21.92
N ALA A 7 -46.19 -39.29 21.02
CA ALA A 7 -45.25 -39.75 19.98
C ALA A 7 -43.83 -39.81 20.58
N LEU A 8 -43.31 -41.03 20.72
CA LEU A 8 -41.93 -41.29 21.12
C LEU A 8 -41.02 -41.08 19.90
N ALA A 9 -40.23 -40.00 19.89
CA ALA A 9 -39.18 -39.80 18.89
C ALA A 9 -37.97 -40.64 19.26
N VAL A 10 -37.72 -41.68 18.51
CA VAL A 10 -36.47 -42.47 18.58
C VAL A 10 -35.41 -41.70 17.83
N LEU A 11 -34.53 -41.00 18.55
CA LEU A 11 -33.28 -40.48 17.98
C LEU A 11 -32.33 -41.66 17.75
N ALA A 12 -32.18 -42.04 16.47
CA ALA A 12 -31.14 -42.94 16.06
C ALA A 12 -29.79 -42.19 16.15
N ALA A 13 -28.97 -42.57 17.15
CA ALA A 13 -27.60 -42.08 17.25
C ALA A 13 -26.79 -42.64 16.05
N ILE A 14 -26.49 -41.76 15.11
CA ILE A 14 -25.51 -42.07 14.04
C ILE A 14 -24.14 -42.15 14.72
N PRO A 15 -23.46 -43.31 14.67
CA PRO A 15 -22.12 -43.37 15.23
C PRO A 15 -21.24 -42.47 14.39
N ALA A 16 -20.70 -41.40 14.96
CA ALA A 16 -19.65 -40.62 14.36
C ALA A 16 -18.48 -41.58 14.09
N PRO A 17 -17.85 -41.53 12.89
CA PRO A 17 -16.66 -42.33 12.64
C PRO A 17 -15.64 -41.99 13.72
N GLY A 18 -15.34 -42.98 14.53
CA GLY A 18 -14.41 -42.83 15.65
C GLY A 18 -13.06 -42.33 15.10
N LEU A 19 -12.78 -41.08 15.33
CA LEU A 19 -11.39 -40.62 15.35
C LEU A 19 -10.74 -41.38 16.50
N ALA A 20 -10.03 -42.47 16.16
CA ALA A 20 -9.20 -43.18 17.13
C ALA A 20 -8.29 -42.10 17.74
N ALA A 21 -8.42 -41.86 19.04
CA ALA A 21 -7.51 -40.99 19.74
C ALA A 21 -6.09 -41.52 19.47
N PRO A 22 -5.14 -40.71 19.00
CA PRO A 22 -3.77 -41.14 18.79
C PRO A 22 -3.28 -41.72 20.10
N ALA A 23 -2.56 -42.87 20.03
CA ALA A 23 -1.94 -43.48 21.17
C ALA A 23 -1.17 -42.38 21.92
N LYS A 24 -1.35 -42.27 23.23
CA LYS A 24 -0.87 -41.15 24.05
C LYS A 24 0.62 -40.85 23.95
N ASP A 25 1.39 -41.72 23.30
CA ASP A 25 2.86 -41.69 23.25
C ASP A 25 3.43 -42.12 21.88
N ASP A 26 2.80 -41.74 20.76
CA ASP A 26 3.42 -41.88 19.44
C ASP A 26 4.31 -40.67 19.12
N PRO A 27 5.65 -40.78 19.22
CA PRO A 27 6.56 -39.67 18.96
C PRO A 27 6.45 -39.11 17.51
N ALA A 28 6.10 -39.96 16.55
CA ALA A 28 5.96 -39.57 15.16
C ALA A 28 4.68 -38.71 14.97
N ALA A 29 3.57 -39.10 15.59
CA ALA A 29 2.33 -38.32 15.58
C ALA A 29 2.51 -36.97 16.28
N LEU A 30 3.24 -36.92 17.37
CA LEU A 30 3.56 -35.71 18.11
C LEU A 30 4.43 -34.77 17.27
N ALA A 31 5.48 -35.29 16.63
CA ALA A 31 6.35 -34.50 15.74
C ALA A 31 5.58 -33.94 14.53
N ALA A 32 4.68 -34.74 13.93
CA ALA A 32 3.86 -34.28 12.83
C ALA A 32 2.87 -33.17 13.26
N ALA A 33 2.29 -33.31 14.46
CA ALA A 33 1.39 -32.27 15.02
C ALA A 33 2.17 -30.97 15.30
N SER A 34 3.38 -31.06 15.89
CA SER A 34 4.23 -29.89 16.11
C SER A 34 4.60 -29.18 14.80
N ALA A 35 5.06 -29.93 13.79
CA ALA A 35 5.38 -29.35 12.48
C ALA A 35 4.17 -28.66 11.83
N ARG A 36 2.97 -29.22 12.03
CA ARG A 36 1.73 -28.59 11.55
C ARG A 36 1.40 -27.30 12.30
N LEU A 37 1.60 -27.28 13.61
CA LEU A 37 1.41 -26.07 14.43
C LEU A 37 2.40 -24.98 13.99
N ASP A 38 3.67 -25.29 13.82
CA ASP A 38 4.69 -24.35 13.34
C ASP A 38 4.33 -23.77 11.95
N ALA A 39 3.81 -24.62 11.07
CA ALA A 39 3.37 -24.18 9.75
C ALA A 39 2.14 -23.26 9.81
N LEU A 40 1.20 -23.53 10.72
CA LEU A 40 0.04 -22.69 10.96
C LEU A 40 0.43 -21.34 11.57
N ASP A 41 1.31 -21.36 12.56
CA ASP A 41 1.82 -20.16 13.22
C ASP A 41 2.48 -19.21 12.21
N LYS A 42 3.38 -19.74 11.36
CA LYS A 42 3.98 -18.96 10.27
C LYS A 42 2.93 -18.35 9.32
N ARG A 43 1.87 -19.08 9.02
CA ARG A 43 0.80 -18.56 8.16
C ARG A 43 0.00 -17.45 8.84
N ILE A 44 -0.31 -17.62 10.13
CA ILE A 44 -1.01 -16.61 10.93
C ILE A 44 -0.16 -15.35 11.02
N THR A 45 1.10 -15.45 11.41
CA THR A 45 2.03 -14.33 11.48
C THR A 45 2.09 -13.56 10.15
N ARG A 46 2.16 -14.28 9.02
CA ARG A 46 2.19 -13.64 7.70
C ARG A 46 0.90 -12.86 7.39
N LEU A 47 -0.27 -13.37 7.79
CA LEU A 47 -1.54 -12.67 7.63
C LEU A 47 -1.64 -11.45 8.55
N GLU A 48 -1.19 -11.57 9.79
CA GLU A 48 -1.11 -10.46 10.73
C GLU A 48 -0.18 -9.35 10.23
N ASP A 49 0.98 -9.72 9.71
CA ASP A 49 1.93 -8.79 9.12
C ASP A 49 1.37 -8.07 7.88
N ALA A 50 0.69 -8.78 7.00
CA ALA A 50 0.04 -8.17 5.84
C ALA A 50 -1.03 -7.14 6.28
N ASN A 51 -1.85 -7.49 7.26
CA ASN A 51 -2.82 -6.56 7.84
C ASN A 51 -2.14 -5.36 8.52
N ALA A 52 -1.04 -5.58 9.24
CA ALA A 52 -0.29 -4.49 9.88
C ALA A 52 0.30 -3.51 8.86
N VAL A 53 0.87 -4.01 7.76
CA VAL A 53 1.35 -3.18 6.64
C VAL A 53 0.21 -2.35 6.04
N GLU A 54 -0.97 -2.94 5.84
CA GLU A 54 -2.14 -2.20 5.36
C GLU A 54 -2.60 -1.13 6.35
N ILE A 55 -2.57 -1.40 7.65
CA ILE A 55 -2.92 -0.43 8.69
C ILE A 55 -1.97 0.77 8.65
N VAL A 56 -0.65 0.55 8.50
CA VAL A 56 0.33 1.64 8.38
C VAL A 56 -0.03 2.55 7.20
N GLN A 57 -0.31 1.98 6.03
CA GLN A 57 -0.65 2.76 4.85
C GLN A 57 -1.98 3.51 4.99
N ARG A 58 -3.00 2.87 5.54
CA ARG A 58 -4.30 3.52 5.80
C ARG A 58 -4.15 4.66 6.79
N THR A 59 -3.34 4.47 7.84
CA THR A 59 -3.03 5.51 8.84
C THR A 59 -2.31 6.70 8.20
N TYR A 60 -1.40 6.47 7.26
CA TYR A 60 -0.80 7.52 6.46
C TYR A 60 -1.88 8.40 5.80
N GLY A 61 -2.87 7.81 5.14
CA GLY A 61 -3.98 8.56 4.53
C GLY A 61 -4.75 9.43 5.54
N PHE A 62 -5.13 8.86 6.67
CA PHE A 62 -5.84 9.59 7.73
C PHE A 62 -5.02 10.74 8.33
N PHE A 63 -3.70 10.58 8.46
CA PHE A 63 -2.85 11.65 8.92
C PHE A 63 -2.70 12.77 7.89
N VAL A 64 -2.65 12.42 6.60
CA VAL A 64 -2.70 13.41 5.50
C VAL A 64 -3.97 14.24 5.56
N ASP A 65 -5.13 13.61 5.76
CA ASP A 65 -6.44 14.28 5.77
C ASP A 65 -6.54 15.43 6.78
N LYS A 66 -5.77 15.35 7.85
CA LYS A 66 -5.79 16.32 8.96
C LYS A 66 -4.46 17.00 9.19
N ALA A 67 -3.57 16.96 8.19
CA ALA A 67 -2.26 17.59 8.24
C ALA A 67 -1.47 17.25 9.52
N GLN A 68 -1.49 15.97 9.94
CA GLN A 68 -0.78 15.50 11.12
C GLN A 68 0.63 15.06 10.76
N TRP A 69 1.44 15.99 10.23
CA TRP A 69 2.73 15.69 9.58
C TRP A 69 3.75 15.09 10.53
N THR A 70 3.83 15.58 11.77
CA THR A 70 4.71 15.01 12.79
C THR A 70 4.36 13.55 13.09
N LYS A 71 3.07 13.21 13.22
CA LYS A 71 2.65 11.81 13.41
C LYS A 71 2.85 10.98 12.16
N LEU A 72 2.58 11.56 10.99
CA LEU A 72 2.78 10.91 9.71
C LEU A 72 4.25 10.52 9.51
N SER A 73 5.19 11.41 9.82
CA SER A 73 6.62 11.11 9.68
C SER A 73 7.07 9.91 10.53
N GLN A 74 6.42 9.67 11.68
CA GLN A 74 6.72 8.53 12.55
C GLN A 74 6.31 7.17 11.95
N LEU A 75 5.47 7.15 10.91
CA LEU A 75 5.16 5.93 10.16
C LEU A 75 6.32 5.48 9.27
N PHE A 76 7.31 6.33 9.05
CA PHE A 76 8.46 6.05 8.22
C PHE A 76 9.63 5.52 9.03
N SER A 77 10.43 4.64 8.45
CA SER A 77 11.72 4.25 8.99
C SER A 77 12.69 5.43 8.99
N LYS A 78 13.80 5.33 9.72
CA LYS A 78 14.75 6.43 9.85
C LYS A 78 15.28 6.91 8.49
N ASP A 79 15.66 5.95 7.65
CA ASP A 79 16.29 6.20 6.34
C ASP A 79 15.31 6.03 5.17
N ALA A 80 14.01 6.18 5.45
CA ALA A 80 12.96 6.01 4.46
C ALA A 80 13.09 6.99 3.29
N THR A 81 12.56 6.62 2.15
CA THR A 81 12.46 7.50 0.99
C THR A 81 11.01 7.87 0.68
N LEU A 82 10.81 9.11 0.26
CA LEU A 82 9.54 9.63 -0.25
C LEU A 82 9.75 10.08 -1.69
N GLU A 83 8.94 9.54 -2.60
CA GLU A 83 8.89 9.96 -4.00
C GLU A 83 7.43 10.07 -4.43
N ILE A 84 6.95 11.29 -4.59
CA ILE A 84 5.56 11.58 -5.02
C ILE A 84 5.61 12.28 -6.37
N GLY A 85 5.04 11.64 -7.37
CA GLY A 85 5.13 12.14 -8.73
C GLY A 85 6.57 12.17 -9.24
N GLY A 86 6.86 13.07 -10.16
CA GLY A 86 8.20 13.29 -10.72
C GLY A 86 9.02 14.34 -9.97
N ARG A 87 8.76 14.55 -8.69
CA ARG A 87 9.35 15.64 -7.89
C ARG A 87 10.73 15.35 -7.33
N GLY A 88 11.25 14.14 -7.55
CA GLY A 88 12.49 13.63 -6.98
C GLY A 88 12.28 12.90 -5.68
N VAL A 89 13.38 12.43 -5.09
CA VAL A 89 13.39 11.59 -3.88
C VAL A 89 13.87 12.40 -2.68
N PHE A 90 13.13 12.31 -1.60
CA PHE A 90 13.46 12.88 -0.28
C PHE A 90 13.90 11.75 0.63
N VAL A 91 15.09 11.85 1.24
CA VAL A 91 15.73 10.76 1.98
C VAL A 91 15.77 11.07 3.46
N GLY A 92 15.16 10.21 4.25
CA GLY A 92 15.08 10.31 5.70
C GLY A 92 13.74 10.84 6.20
N ARG A 93 13.37 10.38 7.40
CA ARG A 93 12.11 10.73 8.07
C ARG A 93 11.93 12.24 8.25
N GLU A 94 13.00 12.94 8.57
CA GLU A 94 13.02 14.39 8.78
C GLU A 94 12.74 15.12 7.46
N ARG A 95 13.27 14.61 6.35
CA ARG A 95 13.00 15.15 5.02
C ARG A 95 11.57 14.90 4.57
N VAL A 96 10.97 13.77 4.97
CA VAL A 96 9.55 13.51 4.76
C VAL A 96 8.71 14.55 5.50
N LEU A 97 9.02 14.84 6.75
CA LEU A 97 8.32 15.87 7.53
C LEU A 97 8.47 17.26 6.89
N GLU A 98 9.68 17.64 6.51
CA GLU A 98 9.95 18.92 5.84
C GLU A 98 9.16 19.04 4.53
N TYR A 99 9.15 17.99 3.71
CA TYR A 99 8.36 17.95 2.49
C TYR A 99 6.87 18.22 2.75
N MET A 100 6.29 17.52 3.72
CA MET A 100 4.86 17.66 4.03
C MET A 100 4.54 19.08 4.54
N GLN A 101 5.35 19.61 5.42
CA GLN A 101 5.16 20.97 5.96
C GLN A 101 5.33 22.06 4.90
N LYS A 102 6.31 21.90 4.00
CA LYS A 102 6.51 22.86 2.89
C LYS A 102 5.41 22.76 1.84
N ALA A 103 4.96 21.55 1.51
CA ALA A 103 3.94 21.32 0.49
C ALA A 103 2.53 21.75 0.94
N PHE A 104 2.20 21.55 2.22
CA PHE A 104 0.82 21.64 2.69
C PHE A 104 0.63 22.57 3.90
N GLY A 105 1.70 23.15 4.44
CA GLY A 105 1.67 24.03 5.59
C GLY A 105 1.97 23.33 6.92
N PRO A 106 1.85 24.03 8.05
CA PRO A 106 2.17 23.50 9.38
C PRO A 106 1.23 22.36 9.80
N ASP A 107 1.61 21.66 10.86
CA ASP A 107 0.79 20.62 11.49
C ASP A 107 -0.59 21.15 11.91
N GLY A 108 -1.58 20.35 11.68
CA GLY A 108 -2.97 20.57 12.09
C GLY A 108 -3.88 21.03 10.97
N PRO A 109 -5.19 20.73 11.10
CA PRO A 109 -6.18 21.12 10.12
C PRO A 109 -6.38 22.63 10.12
N LYS A 110 -6.56 23.20 8.92
CA LYS A 110 -6.87 24.62 8.73
C LYS A 110 -8.34 24.77 8.34
N GLU A 111 -9.05 25.69 8.97
CA GLU A 111 -10.43 26.01 8.61
C GLU A 111 -10.52 26.42 7.12
N GLY A 112 -11.55 25.94 6.45
CA GLY A 112 -11.74 26.15 5.00
C GLY A 112 -10.81 25.33 4.11
N SER A 113 -9.89 24.53 4.69
CA SER A 113 -9.04 23.62 3.94
C SER A 113 -9.59 22.20 3.98
N ILE A 114 -9.65 21.58 2.82
CA ILE A 114 -9.91 20.14 2.69
C ILE A 114 -8.71 19.45 2.07
N ILE A 115 -8.28 18.38 2.71
CA ILE A 115 -7.42 17.35 2.13
C ILE A 115 -8.11 16.03 2.43
N ASN A 116 -8.27 15.19 1.43
CA ASN A 116 -8.82 13.85 1.59
C ASN A 116 -7.98 12.88 0.75
N HIS A 117 -7.42 11.87 1.41
CA HIS A 117 -6.48 10.93 0.82
C HIS A 117 -7.03 9.50 0.91
N MET A 118 -8.12 9.27 0.19
CA MET A 118 -8.79 7.97 0.15
C MET A 118 -7.88 6.92 -0.49
N GLN A 119 -7.77 5.75 0.15
CA GLN A 119 -6.91 4.66 -0.30
C GLN A 119 -7.72 3.39 -0.53
N PHE A 120 -7.43 2.69 -1.63
CA PHE A 120 -8.26 1.59 -2.12
C PHE A 120 -7.40 0.42 -2.64
N GLN A 121 -7.98 -0.78 -2.60
CA GLN A 121 -7.49 -1.98 -3.26
C GLN A 121 -6.04 -2.32 -2.89
N PRO A 122 -5.75 -2.52 -1.59
CA PRO A 122 -4.41 -2.92 -1.17
C PRO A 122 -4.09 -4.35 -1.61
N ILE A 123 -2.83 -4.56 -2.02
CA ILE A 123 -2.23 -5.87 -2.20
C ILE A 123 -0.89 -5.83 -1.49
N ALA A 124 -0.80 -6.53 -0.36
CA ALA A 124 0.40 -6.58 0.46
C ALA A 124 1.06 -7.96 0.35
N ASP A 125 2.35 -7.97 0.06
CA ASP A 125 3.20 -9.15 0.04
C ASP A 125 4.28 -9.03 1.11
N ILE A 126 4.34 -10.03 2.00
CA ILE A 126 5.39 -10.13 3.01
C ILE A 126 6.52 -11.00 2.44
N ASP A 127 7.74 -10.53 2.48
CA ASP A 127 8.89 -11.27 2.02
C ASP A 127 9.13 -12.53 2.90
N PRO A 128 9.83 -13.54 2.40
CA PRO A 128 10.08 -14.79 3.14
C PRO A 128 10.82 -14.59 4.47
N ASP A 129 11.56 -13.50 4.63
CA ASP A 129 12.28 -13.17 5.86
C ASP A 129 11.38 -12.65 6.99
N GLY A 130 10.13 -12.24 6.67
CA GLY A 130 9.19 -11.66 7.63
C GLY A 130 9.58 -10.27 8.14
N LEU A 131 10.58 -9.63 7.53
CA LEU A 131 11.12 -8.33 7.92
C LEU A 131 10.90 -7.24 6.86
N HIS A 132 10.63 -7.63 5.63
CA HIS A 132 10.36 -6.73 4.51
C HIS A 132 9.00 -7.04 3.90
N ALA A 133 8.38 -6.02 3.34
CA ALA A 133 7.10 -6.15 2.64
C ALA A 133 7.01 -5.14 1.51
N LYS A 134 6.15 -5.45 0.53
CA LYS A 134 5.76 -4.55 -0.55
C LYS A 134 4.25 -4.44 -0.59
N GLN A 135 3.76 -3.27 -0.97
CA GLN A 135 2.33 -3.07 -1.10
C GLN A 135 2.02 -2.19 -2.30
N ARG A 136 1.10 -2.66 -3.12
CA ARG A 136 0.42 -1.86 -4.12
C ARG A 136 -0.89 -1.32 -3.55
N MET A 137 -1.15 -0.03 -3.75
CA MET A 137 -2.41 0.57 -3.34
C MET A 137 -2.75 1.74 -4.26
N ARG A 138 -4.00 1.86 -4.63
CA ARG A 138 -4.52 3.01 -5.37
C ARG A 138 -5.03 4.05 -4.40
N ALA A 139 -4.85 5.34 -4.74
CA ALA A 139 -5.53 6.39 -4.01
C ALA A 139 -6.31 7.33 -4.93
N PHE A 140 -7.31 7.99 -4.35
CA PHE A 140 -7.93 9.19 -4.88
C PHE A 140 -7.66 10.31 -3.89
N VAL A 141 -6.90 11.30 -4.32
CA VAL A 141 -6.54 12.44 -3.49
C VAL A 141 -7.28 13.67 -3.96
N MET A 142 -7.80 14.44 -3.02
CA MET A 142 -8.50 15.68 -3.30
C MET A 142 -8.12 16.77 -2.31
N SER A 143 -8.12 18.01 -2.76
CA SER A 143 -7.86 19.20 -1.98
C SER A 143 -8.65 20.37 -2.51
N ASN A 144 -8.56 21.53 -1.87
CA ASN A 144 -9.16 22.77 -2.41
C ASN A 144 -8.68 23.07 -3.84
N GLY A 145 -7.44 22.71 -4.18
CA GLY A 145 -6.85 23.04 -5.47
C GLY A 145 -7.16 22.06 -6.61
N GLY A 146 -7.68 20.86 -6.29
CA GLY A 146 -7.94 19.85 -7.31
C GLY A 146 -7.91 18.43 -6.77
N TRP A 147 -7.73 17.47 -7.66
CA TRP A 147 -7.73 16.05 -7.35
C TRP A 147 -6.73 15.27 -8.20
N GLY A 148 -6.38 14.09 -7.76
CA GLY A 148 -5.46 13.23 -8.47
C GLY A 148 -5.60 11.76 -8.13
N ILE A 149 -4.98 10.92 -8.94
CA ILE A 149 -5.03 9.46 -8.82
C ILE A 149 -3.60 8.91 -8.77
N PRO A 150 -2.98 8.87 -7.60
CA PRO A 150 -1.71 8.16 -7.43
C PRO A 150 -1.93 6.65 -7.34
N LEU A 151 -0.94 5.91 -7.81
CA LEU A 151 -0.81 4.49 -7.60
C LEU A 151 0.46 4.26 -6.77
N TYR A 152 0.29 3.81 -5.54
CA TYR A 152 1.42 3.52 -4.67
C TYR A 152 2.03 2.14 -4.95
N GLU A 153 3.34 2.10 -5.01
CA GLU A 153 4.20 0.91 -4.92
C GLU A 153 5.20 1.16 -3.80
N ASN A 154 4.80 0.79 -2.61
CA ASN A 154 5.53 1.09 -1.39
C ASN A 154 6.31 -0.13 -0.89
N GLU A 155 7.39 0.14 -0.17
CA GLU A 155 8.17 -0.86 0.55
C GLU A 155 8.10 -0.57 2.06
N TYR A 156 8.15 -1.64 2.84
CA TYR A 156 8.05 -1.58 4.30
C TYR A 156 9.14 -2.42 4.93
N VAL A 157 9.51 -2.03 6.14
CA VAL A 157 10.48 -2.76 6.98
C VAL A 157 9.91 -2.93 8.38
N LYS A 158 10.18 -4.06 9.01
CA LYS A 158 9.80 -4.34 10.38
C LYS A 158 10.99 -4.02 11.29
N GLU A 159 10.91 -2.91 12.02
CA GLU A 159 11.92 -2.47 13.00
C GLU A 159 11.37 -2.68 14.41
N ASP A 160 12.08 -3.42 15.25
CA ASP A 160 11.69 -3.72 16.64
C ASP A 160 10.25 -4.28 16.75
N GLY A 161 9.87 -5.13 15.80
CA GLY A 161 8.54 -5.74 15.74
C GLY A 161 7.44 -4.83 15.18
N VAL A 162 7.76 -3.61 14.74
CA VAL A 162 6.81 -2.62 14.22
C VAL A 162 7.05 -2.37 12.73
N TRP A 163 6.01 -2.50 11.93
CA TRP A 163 6.07 -2.19 10.51
C TRP A 163 6.11 -0.68 10.26
N LYS A 164 7.01 -0.25 9.39
CA LYS A 164 7.19 1.15 8.97
C LYS A 164 7.37 1.23 7.46
N ILE A 165 7.03 2.38 6.88
CA ILE A 165 7.28 2.67 5.47
C ILE A 165 8.79 2.91 5.29
N SER A 166 9.46 2.07 4.51
CA SER A 166 10.86 2.28 4.11
C SER A 166 10.98 3.02 2.77
N LYS A 167 9.95 2.90 1.92
CA LYS A 167 9.87 3.63 0.67
C LYS A 167 8.41 3.93 0.34
N LEU A 168 8.09 5.20 0.20
CA LEU A 168 6.81 5.61 -0.37
C LEU A 168 7.07 6.08 -1.80
N HIS A 169 6.48 5.39 -2.76
CA HIS A 169 6.56 5.74 -4.17
C HIS A 169 5.15 5.84 -4.76
N GLY A 170 4.75 7.06 -5.11
CA GLY A 170 3.41 7.39 -5.58
C GLY A 170 3.40 8.06 -6.95
N PRO A 171 3.60 7.33 -8.06
CA PRO A 171 3.38 7.86 -9.40
C PRO A 171 1.91 8.22 -9.61
N PHE A 172 1.66 9.38 -10.23
CA PHE A 172 0.32 9.81 -10.57
C PHE A 172 -0.12 9.32 -11.95
N THR A 173 -1.34 8.82 -12.05
CA THR A 173 -2.00 8.64 -13.34
C THR A 173 -2.42 9.98 -13.91
N MET A 174 -2.96 10.86 -13.07
CA MET A 174 -3.39 12.22 -13.40
C MET A 174 -3.47 13.06 -12.13
N TYR A 175 -3.21 14.35 -12.27
CA TYR A 175 -3.53 15.36 -11.29
C TYR A 175 -4.08 16.59 -11.99
N THR A 176 -5.21 17.14 -11.54
CA THR A 176 -5.91 18.24 -12.22
C THR A 176 -6.65 19.15 -11.24
N GLY A 177 -6.89 20.39 -11.64
CA GLY A 177 -7.77 21.31 -10.93
C GLY A 177 -9.24 20.96 -11.10
N TRP A 178 -10.10 21.57 -10.29
CA TRP A 178 -11.55 21.32 -10.33
C TRP A 178 -12.22 21.86 -11.61
N ASP A 179 -11.73 22.99 -12.13
CA ASP A 179 -12.37 23.70 -13.25
C ASP A 179 -12.01 23.15 -14.63
N GLY A 180 -11.18 22.20 -14.69
CA GLY A 180 -10.61 21.89 -15.98
C GLY A 180 -10.44 20.46 -16.29
N TRP A 181 -10.90 19.54 -15.49
CA TRP A 181 -10.82 18.13 -15.82
C TRP A 181 -9.99 17.92 -17.12
N ALA A 182 -9.32 17.07 -17.43
CA ALA A 182 -8.54 16.82 -18.66
C ALA A 182 -7.90 18.04 -19.39
N LYS A 183 -8.40 19.25 -19.23
CA LYS A 183 -7.82 20.48 -19.83
C LYS A 183 -6.75 21.14 -18.99
N SER A 184 -6.70 20.84 -17.69
CA SER A 184 -5.76 21.42 -16.75
C SER A 184 -4.92 20.35 -16.02
N VAL A 185 -4.51 19.32 -16.73
CA VAL A 185 -3.62 18.28 -16.17
C VAL A 185 -2.30 18.91 -15.75
N ILE A 186 -1.93 18.72 -14.50
CA ILE A 186 -0.68 19.23 -13.95
C ILE A 186 0.44 18.25 -14.35
N PRO A 187 1.50 18.74 -15.01
CA PRO A 187 2.61 17.88 -15.39
C PRO A 187 3.24 17.20 -14.17
N ASN A 188 3.44 15.89 -14.27
CA ASN A 188 4.01 15.11 -13.18
C ASN A 188 5.48 15.47 -12.87
N THR A 189 6.20 15.93 -13.86
CA THR A 189 7.63 16.32 -13.74
C THR A 189 7.83 17.80 -13.41
N ARG A 190 6.76 18.52 -13.09
CA ARG A 190 6.87 19.94 -12.76
C ARG A 190 7.63 20.13 -11.46
N PRO A 191 8.72 20.89 -11.42
CA PRO A 191 9.33 21.31 -10.18
C PRO A 191 8.39 22.27 -9.46
N ASP A 192 8.03 21.92 -8.25
CA ASP A 192 7.21 22.78 -7.39
C ASP A 192 8.16 23.72 -6.64
N SER A 193 8.16 25.01 -6.99
CA SER A 193 9.05 26.01 -6.39
C SER A 193 8.86 26.21 -4.87
N PHE A 194 7.78 25.70 -4.32
CA PHE A 194 7.50 25.72 -2.88
C PHE A 194 8.02 24.50 -2.14
N LEU A 195 8.47 23.46 -2.85
CA LEU A 195 9.07 22.29 -2.22
C LEU A 195 10.55 22.51 -1.92
N PRO A 196 11.10 21.87 -0.90
CA PRO A 196 12.53 21.82 -0.74
C PRO A 196 13.16 21.08 -1.93
N PRO A 197 14.40 21.38 -2.32
CA PRO A 197 15.06 20.62 -3.36
C PRO A 197 15.17 19.15 -2.96
N PRO A 198 14.92 18.21 -3.88
CA PRO A 198 15.04 16.79 -3.60
C PRO A 198 16.51 16.40 -3.36
N ASP A 199 16.71 15.33 -2.59
CA ASP A 199 18.06 14.82 -2.30
C ASP A 199 18.60 14.00 -3.47
N LEU A 200 17.71 13.35 -4.25
CA LEU A 200 18.05 12.57 -5.44
C LEU A 200 17.04 12.86 -6.57
N PRO A 201 17.45 12.65 -7.83
CA PRO A 201 16.51 12.73 -8.95
C PRO A 201 15.39 11.69 -8.83
N PRO A 202 14.28 11.87 -9.56
CA PRO A 202 13.23 10.85 -9.58
C PRO A 202 13.76 9.51 -10.08
N THR A 203 13.30 8.41 -9.47
CA THR A 203 13.73 7.06 -9.85
C THR A 203 13.16 6.64 -11.21
N VAL A 204 12.01 7.22 -11.59
CA VAL A 204 11.38 7.03 -12.88
C VAL A 204 10.85 8.36 -13.40
N VAL A 205 11.03 8.61 -14.68
CA VAL A 205 10.43 9.74 -15.38
C VAL A 205 9.35 9.20 -16.30
N TYR A 206 8.12 9.69 -16.16
CA TYR A 206 6.97 9.15 -16.86
C TYR A 206 5.95 10.25 -17.20
N LEU A 207 5.09 9.97 -18.16
CA LEU A 207 3.99 10.83 -18.54
C LEU A 207 2.70 10.43 -17.83
N THR A 208 1.86 11.42 -17.55
CA THR A 208 0.52 11.25 -17.03
C THR A 208 -0.51 11.39 -18.15
N TYR A 209 -1.80 11.25 -17.83
CA TYR A 209 -2.87 11.53 -18.79
C TYR A 209 -2.65 12.85 -19.56
N PRO A 210 -2.87 12.95 -20.88
CA PRO A 210 -3.49 11.97 -21.79
C PRO A 210 -2.57 10.80 -22.22
N SER A 211 -1.30 10.82 -21.87
CA SER A 211 -0.43 9.66 -21.98
C SER A 211 -0.67 8.71 -20.79
N TYR A 212 0.18 7.72 -20.62
CA TYR A 212 0.04 6.77 -19.53
C TYR A 212 1.39 6.22 -19.10
N TYR A 213 1.44 5.72 -17.87
CA TYR A 213 2.54 4.95 -17.33
C TYR A 213 1.99 3.69 -16.65
N ILE A 214 2.52 2.54 -17.01
CA ILE A 214 2.16 1.28 -16.36
C ILE A 214 3.20 1.02 -15.28
N VAL A 215 2.80 1.27 -14.04
CA VAL A 215 3.65 0.99 -12.88
C VAL A 215 3.88 -0.53 -12.78
N PRO A 216 5.13 -1.02 -12.75
CA PRO A 216 5.42 -2.44 -12.64
C PRO A 216 4.77 -3.09 -11.43
N PHE A 217 4.35 -4.35 -11.57
CA PHE A 217 3.79 -5.13 -10.47
C PHE A 217 4.94 -5.76 -9.65
N HIS A 218 4.89 -5.65 -8.34
CA HIS A 218 5.85 -6.31 -7.46
C HIS A 218 5.51 -7.78 -7.16
N TYR A 219 4.30 -8.22 -7.48
CA TYR A 219 3.79 -9.57 -7.25
C TYR A 219 3.55 -10.32 -8.57
N PRO A 220 3.61 -11.65 -8.57
CA PRO A 220 3.33 -12.45 -9.75
C PRO A 220 1.84 -12.45 -10.10
N ASN A 221 1.53 -12.92 -11.31
CA ASN A 221 0.13 -13.12 -11.73
C ASN A 221 -0.57 -14.08 -10.75
N PRO A 222 -1.66 -13.66 -10.09
CA PRO A 222 -2.30 -14.46 -9.02
C PRO A 222 -2.97 -15.74 -9.51
N VAL A 223 -3.23 -15.87 -10.83
CA VAL A 223 -3.83 -17.05 -11.44
C VAL A 223 -2.77 -18.05 -11.87
N THR A 224 -1.70 -17.57 -12.50
CA THR A 224 -0.68 -18.45 -13.10
C THR A 224 0.56 -18.63 -12.24
N GLY A 225 0.75 -17.80 -11.22
CA GLY A 225 1.95 -17.75 -10.38
C GLY A 225 3.21 -17.28 -11.11
N LYS A 226 3.11 -16.86 -12.36
CA LYS A 226 4.25 -16.44 -13.17
C LYS A 226 4.51 -14.94 -13.03
N PRO A 227 5.77 -14.48 -13.13
CA PRO A 227 6.07 -13.07 -13.23
C PRO A 227 5.30 -12.42 -14.38
N TRP A 228 4.88 -11.19 -14.20
CA TRP A 228 4.29 -10.39 -15.27
C TRP A 228 5.34 -10.18 -16.36
N LYS A 229 4.95 -10.42 -17.60
CA LYS A 229 5.78 -10.00 -18.73
C LYS A 229 5.65 -8.48 -18.84
N PRO A 230 6.77 -7.73 -18.92
CA PRO A 230 6.72 -6.34 -19.26
C PRO A 230 5.90 -6.20 -20.55
N LEU A 231 4.89 -5.35 -20.54
CA LEU A 231 4.24 -4.99 -21.79
C LEU A 231 5.29 -4.26 -22.60
N SER A 232 5.35 -4.51 -23.92
CA SER A 232 6.29 -3.86 -24.85
C SER A 232 6.16 -2.34 -24.86
N GLN A 233 5.25 -1.83 -24.10
CA GLN A 233 4.93 -0.47 -23.77
C GLN A 233 4.71 -0.38 -22.25
N GLU A 234 5.77 -0.43 -21.47
CA GLU A 234 5.81 0.38 -20.26
C GLU A 234 5.91 1.83 -20.74
N ALA A 235 4.99 2.15 -21.63
CA ALA A 235 4.91 3.37 -22.39
C ALA A 235 4.71 4.51 -21.40
N GLY A 236 5.52 5.53 -21.55
CA GLY A 236 5.52 6.68 -20.67
C GLY A 236 6.59 6.65 -19.58
N ALA A 237 7.35 5.55 -19.40
CA ALA A 237 8.56 5.57 -18.61
C ALA A 237 9.77 5.91 -19.49
N TYR A 238 10.63 6.79 -18.99
CA TYR A 238 11.82 7.26 -19.68
C TYR A 238 13.06 6.97 -18.84
N ALA A 239 14.11 6.53 -19.47
CA ALA A 239 15.36 6.16 -18.79
C ALA A 239 16.12 7.36 -18.19
N SER A 240 15.80 8.59 -18.60
CA SER A 240 16.49 9.80 -18.16
C SER A 240 15.58 11.02 -18.23
N PRO A 241 15.68 11.95 -17.26
CA PRO A 241 14.98 13.24 -17.29
C PRO A 241 15.24 14.05 -18.56
N SER A 242 16.40 13.89 -19.19
CA SER A 242 16.75 14.58 -20.44
C SER A 242 15.94 14.08 -21.65
N GLN A 243 15.30 12.94 -21.57
CA GLN A 243 14.44 12.40 -22.63
C GLN A 243 13.00 12.91 -22.57
N VAL A 244 12.65 13.56 -21.49
CA VAL A 244 11.33 14.20 -21.31
C VAL A 244 11.55 15.68 -21.30
N SER A 245 10.89 16.38 -22.23
CA SER A 245 10.68 17.81 -22.02
C SER A 245 10.00 17.96 -20.65
N LEU A 246 10.60 18.72 -19.73
CA LEU A 246 10.06 19.00 -18.40
C LEU A 246 8.68 19.67 -18.48
N ASN A 247 8.29 20.06 -19.65
CA ASN A 247 6.93 20.44 -19.99
C ASN A 247 6.25 19.21 -20.60
N ASN A 248 5.40 18.56 -19.84
CA ASN A 248 4.39 17.71 -20.43
C ASN A 248 3.78 18.54 -21.57
N PRO A 249 3.81 18.09 -22.85
CA PRO A 249 3.15 18.87 -23.87
C PRO A 249 1.72 19.08 -23.40
N ALA A 250 1.32 20.34 -23.31
CA ALA A 250 -0.08 20.65 -23.09
C ALA A 250 -0.89 19.95 -24.19
N PRO A 251 -2.03 19.32 -23.85
CA PRO A 251 -2.90 18.74 -24.84
C PRO A 251 -3.35 19.75 -25.85
#